data_0e2ca14522ad9463ba7fdcbef1126363
#
_entry.id   0e2ca14522ad9463ba7fdcbef1126363
#
_cell.length_a   1.000
_cell.length_b   1.000
_cell.length_c   1.000
_cell.angle_alpha   90.00
_cell.angle_beta   90.00
_cell.angle_gamma   90.00
#
_symmetry.space_group_name_H-M   'P 1'
#
loop_
_entity.id
_entity.type
_entity.pdbx_description
1 polymer ?
#
loop_
_entity_poly.entity_id
_entity_poly.type
_entity_poly.pdbx_seq_one_letter_code
_entity_poly.pdbx_strand_id
1 'polypeptide(L)'
;MGIKLLNKYLREKCTSKSINKRHLSHFAGKRIVIDTSIYLYHFLSENALMENMYLFISILKSYGIEPIFIFDGKTPQEKKKLVKERSQKKKDAEEKYNELLSLKKDGKMDELEEKKIQLELEALRRQFVRLRNEDIMKVKELMDAYGVIYYDAPYEADDLCVYFVKSGMAYACISDDMDMFLYGCSKVLRYLS
;
A
#
# COMPACT_ATOMS: atom_id res chain seq x y z
N MET A 1 9.70 -2.48 -2.71
CA MET A 1 11.13 -2.88 -2.71
C MET A 1 11.66 -2.46 -1.37
N GLY A 2 12.29 -3.25 -0.67
CA GLY A 2 12.94 -2.90 0.57
C GLY A 2 14.24 -3.68 0.64
N ILE A 3 15.10 -3.35 1.56
CA ILE A 3 16.32 -4.11 1.82
C ILE A 3 15.93 -5.52 2.25
N LYS A 4 16.38 -6.51 1.48
CA LYS A 4 16.15 -7.92 1.81
C LYS A 4 16.61 -8.21 3.24
N LEU A 5 15.77 -8.91 4.00
CA LEU A 5 16.04 -9.32 5.38
C LEU A 5 16.12 -8.19 6.43
N LEU A 6 15.93 -6.91 6.08
CA LEU A 6 15.97 -5.82 7.04
C LEU A 6 14.95 -6.02 8.19
N ASN A 7 13.73 -6.45 7.87
CA ASN A 7 12.71 -6.73 8.89
C ASN A 7 13.16 -7.84 9.86
N LYS A 8 13.79 -8.92 9.34
CA LYS A 8 14.33 -10.01 10.17
C LYS A 8 15.45 -9.48 11.07
N TYR A 9 16.40 -8.74 10.47
CA TYR A 9 17.51 -8.14 11.19
C TYR A 9 17.05 -7.22 12.33
N LEU A 10 16.09 -6.33 12.06
CA LEU A 10 15.57 -5.42 13.08
C LEU A 10 14.85 -6.18 14.20
N ARG A 11 14.07 -7.22 13.87
CA ARG A 11 13.41 -8.05 14.90
C ARG A 11 14.39 -8.81 15.78
N GLU A 12 15.53 -9.21 15.25
CA GLU A 12 16.58 -9.90 16.01
C GLU A 12 17.42 -8.92 16.89
N LYS A 13 17.62 -7.68 16.42
CA LYS A 13 18.50 -6.70 17.08
C LYS A 13 17.77 -5.71 17.97
N CYS A 14 16.50 -5.44 17.69
CA CYS A 14 15.70 -4.48 18.44
C CYS A 14 14.98 -5.15 19.61
N THR A 15 14.80 -4.39 20.68
CA THR A 15 14.07 -4.82 21.87
C THR A 15 12.58 -4.50 21.76
N SER A 16 11.78 -5.03 22.70
CA SER A 16 10.36 -4.68 22.84
C SER A 16 10.10 -3.19 23.13
N LYS A 17 11.13 -2.43 23.51
CA LYS A 17 11.05 -0.96 23.62
C LYS A 17 10.96 -0.29 22.25
N SER A 18 11.63 -0.86 21.24
CA SER A 18 11.65 -0.31 19.87
C SER A 18 10.57 -0.92 18.96
N ILE A 19 10.28 -2.21 19.13
CA ILE A 19 9.26 -2.91 18.34
C ILE A 19 8.21 -3.47 19.29
N ASN A 20 7.01 -2.91 19.25
CA ASN A 20 5.92 -3.33 20.10
C ASN A 20 4.57 -3.27 19.36
N LYS A 21 3.62 -4.08 19.80
CA LYS A 21 2.24 -4.03 19.32
C LYS A 21 1.47 -3.01 20.14
N ARG A 22 0.76 -2.11 19.47
CA ARG A 22 -0.07 -1.08 20.10
C ARG A 22 -1.46 -1.08 19.48
N HIS A 23 -2.47 -0.84 20.29
CA HIS A 23 -3.82 -0.61 19.80
C HIS A 23 -3.96 0.80 19.23
N LEU A 24 -4.81 1.00 18.22
CA LEU A 24 -4.98 2.30 17.55
C LEU A 24 -5.39 3.42 18.51
N SER A 25 -6.14 3.11 19.57
CA SER A 25 -6.53 4.09 20.60
C SER A 25 -5.35 4.83 21.26
N HIS A 26 -4.13 4.26 21.24
CA HIS A 26 -2.92 4.94 21.75
C HIS A 26 -2.51 6.15 20.90
N PHE A 27 -3.05 6.25 19.71
CA PHE A 27 -2.73 7.33 18.77
C PHE A 27 -3.86 8.37 18.67
N ALA A 28 -4.86 8.31 19.55
CA ALA A 28 -5.92 9.31 19.62
C ALA A 28 -5.34 10.73 19.77
N GLY A 29 -5.86 11.69 19.02
CA GLY A 29 -5.37 13.07 18.97
C GLY A 29 -4.00 13.24 18.30
N LYS A 30 -3.47 12.20 17.62
CA LYS A 30 -2.20 12.29 16.90
C LYS A 30 -2.44 12.45 15.40
N ARG A 31 -1.61 13.30 14.77
CA ARG A 31 -1.47 13.33 13.32
C ARG A 31 -0.59 12.18 12.86
N ILE A 32 -1.07 11.42 11.92
CA ILE A 32 -0.32 10.29 11.35
C ILE A 32 -0.30 10.46 9.84
N VAL A 33 0.91 10.53 9.30
CA VAL A 33 1.12 10.58 7.85
C VAL A 33 1.08 9.17 7.27
N ILE A 34 0.51 9.02 6.09
CA ILE A 34 0.24 7.72 5.47
C ILE A 34 0.81 7.72 4.05
N ASP A 35 1.67 6.75 3.77
CA ASP A 35 2.06 6.41 2.41
C ASP A 35 0.86 5.75 1.73
N THR A 36 0.19 6.52 0.87
CA THR A 36 -1.11 6.13 0.30
C THR A 36 -0.96 5.04 -0.74
N SER A 37 0.13 5.03 -1.49
CA SER A 37 0.31 4.15 -2.66
C SER A 37 0.21 2.68 -2.30
N ILE A 38 0.75 2.25 -1.16
CA ILE A 38 0.68 0.87 -0.69
C ILE A 38 -0.77 0.41 -0.54
N TYR A 39 -1.61 1.25 0.07
CA TYR A 39 -3.03 0.96 0.30
C TYR A 39 -3.85 1.01 -0.99
N LEU A 40 -3.57 1.96 -1.88
CA LEU A 40 -4.24 2.04 -3.18
C LEU A 40 -4.05 0.74 -3.98
N TYR A 41 -2.81 0.26 -4.11
CA TYR A 41 -2.54 -1.00 -4.81
C TYR A 41 -3.14 -2.20 -4.10
N HIS A 42 -3.10 -2.24 -2.78
CA HIS A 42 -3.68 -3.33 -1.99
C HIS A 42 -5.19 -3.41 -2.20
N PHE A 43 -5.92 -2.34 -1.96
CA PHE A 43 -7.37 -2.28 -2.07
C PHE A 43 -7.88 -2.45 -3.51
N LEU A 44 -7.11 -1.94 -4.48
CA LEU A 44 -7.41 -2.17 -5.89
C LEU A 44 -7.22 -3.64 -6.28
N SER A 45 -6.23 -4.33 -5.69
CA SER A 45 -6.02 -5.77 -5.93
C SER A 45 -7.16 -6.64 -5.37
N GLU A 46 -7.87 -6.14 -4.36
CA GLU A 46 -9.06 -6.76 -3.79
C GLU A 46 -10.35 -6.36 -4.52
N ASN A 47 -10.25 -5.51 -5.55
CA ASN A 47 -11.38 -4.95 -6.30
C ASN A 47 -12.38 -4.16 -5.43
N ALA A 48 -11.90 -3.58 -4.34
CA ALA A 48 -12.68 -2.87 -3.32
C ALA A 48 -11.99 -1.54 -2.91
N LEU A 49 -11.43 -0.79 -3.91
CA LEU A 49 -10.64 0.40 -3.64
C LEU A 49 -11.41 1.45 -2.83
N MET A 50 -12.62 1.80 -3.27
CA MET A 50 -13.39 2.88 -2.65
C MET A 50 -13.95 2.47 -1.29
N GLU A 51 -14.47 1.26 -1.20
CA GLU A 51 -15.00 0.69 0.04
C GLU A 51 -13.93 0.57 1.12
N ASN A 52 -12.76 0.04 0.75
CA ASN A 52 -11.67 -0.14 1.70
C ASN A 52 -11.01 1.19 2.08
N MET A 53 -10.90 2.16 1.15
CA MET A 53 -10.45 3.51 1.49
C MET A 53 -11.42 4.22 2.45
N TYR A 54 -12.73 4.11 2.20
CA TYR A 54 -13.76 4.62 3.10
C TYR A 54 -13.63 4.01 4.50
N LEU A 55 -13.54 2.68 4.59
CA LEU A 55 -13.39 1.97 5.86
C LEU A 55 -12.09 2.37 6.56
N PHE A 56 -10.98 2.44 5.84
CA PHE A 56 -9.68 2.82 6.38
C PHE A 56 -9.70 4.21 7.02
N ILE A 57 -10.22 5.21 6.29
CA ILE A 57 -10.39 6.57 6.81
C ILE A 57 -11.31 6.58 8.02
N SER A 58 -12.46 5.88 7.94
CA SER A 58 -13.45 5.82 9.02
C SER A 58 -12.89 5.20 10.29
N ILE A 59 -12.12 4.13 10.17
CA ILE A 59 -11.44 3.48 11.31
C ILE A 59 -10.45 4.45 11.95
N LEU A 60 -9.58 5.09 11.19
CA LEU A 60 -8.61 6.02 11.75
C LEU A 60 -9.30 7.18 12.49
N LYS A 61 -10.33 7.77 11.89
CA LYS A 61 -11.10 8.87 12.50
C LYS A 61 -11.89 8.40 13.73
N SER A 62 -12.43 7.19 13.75
CA SER A 62 -13.17 6.67 14.91
C SER A 62 -12.28 6.49 16.15
N TYR A 63 -10.97 6.26 15.94
CA TYR A 63 -9.98 6.25 17.02
C TYR A 63 -9.43 7.66 17.35
N GLY A 64 -9.99 8.72 16.78
CA GLY A 64 -9.53 10.10 17.01
C GLY A 64 -8.17 10.40 16.40
N ILE A 65 -7.73 9.64 15.39
CA ILE A 65 -6.51 9.87 14.65
C ILE A 65 -6.78 10.91 13.56
N GLU A 66 -5.86 11.85 13.36
CA GLU A 66 -5.87 12.81 12.25
C GLU A 66 -4.99 12.28 11.11
N PRO A 67 -5.54 11.58 10.09
CA PRO A 67 -4.75 11.05 9.01
C PRO A 67 -4.37 12.13 8.01
N ILE A 68 -3.13 12.07 7.52
CA ILE A 68 -2.61 12.88 6.42
C ILE A 68 -2.12 11.93 5.34
N PHE A 69 -2.77 11.91 4.19
CA PHE A 69 -2.42 11.01 3.09
C PHE A 69 -1.42 11.65 2.14
N ILE A 70 -0.37 10.92 1.78
CA ILE A 70 0.63 11.38 0.82
C ILE A 70 0.55 10.50 -0.43
N PHE A 71 0.31 11.13 -1.57
CA PHE A 71 0.31 10.48 -2.87
C PHE A 71 1.66 10.62 -3.55
N ASP A 72 2.08 9.59 -4.28
CA ASP A 72 3.26 9.66 -5.12
C ASP A 72 3.10 10.69 -6.23
N GLY A 73 4.17 11.41 -6.50
CA GLY A 73 4.28 12.33 -7.62
C GLY A 73 5.03 11.70 -8.80
N LYS A 74 5.98 12.47 -9.35
CA LYS A 74 6.75 12.03 -10.51
C LYS A 74 7.77 10.95 -10.14
N THR A 75 7.80 9.86 -10.89
CA THR A 75 8.81 8.82 -10.71
C THR A 75 10.21 9.37 -10.97
N PRO A 76 11.16 9.23 -10.03
CA PRO A 76 12.56 9.63 -10.22
C PRO A 76 13.18 8.92 -11.43
N GLN A 77 14.12 9.60 -12.13
CA GLN A 77 14.74 9.03 -13.33
C GLN A 77 15.50 7.72 -13.03
N GLU A 78 16.11 7.63 -11.89
CA GLU A 78 16.89 6.49 -11.42
C GLU A 78 16.04 5.20 -11.29
N LYS A 79 14.74 5.35 -11.00
CA LYS A 79 13.80 4.21 -10.85
C LYS A 79 13.11 3.79 -12.14
N LYS A 80 13.32 4.49 -13.26
CA LYS A 80 12.67 4.17 -14.55
C LYS A 80 12.94 2.73 -15.02
N LYS A 81 14.16 2.22 -14.80
CA LYS A 81 14.50 0.83 -15.15
C LYS A 81 13.67 -0.17 -14.34
N LEU A 82 13.57 0.04 -13.03
CA LEU A 82 12.78 -0.81 -12.14
C LEU A 82 11.28 -0.75 -12.45
N VAL A 83 10.77 0.43 -12.84
CA VAL A 83 9.38 0.59 -13.29
C VAL A 83 9.13 -0.21 -14.56
N LYS A 84 10.07 -0.19 -15.52
CA LYS A 84 9.99 -1.03 -16.74
C LYS A 84 9.98 -2.52 -16.41
N GLU A 85 10.86 -2.99 -15.53
CA GLU A 85 10.92 -4.39 -15.11
C GLU A 85 9.61 -4.83 -14.42
N ARG A 86 9.05 -3.97 -13.56
CA ARG A 86 7.74 -4.22 -12.94
C ARG A 86 6.61 -4.24 -13.97
N SER A 87 6.64 -3.32 -14.94
CA SER A 87 5.66 -3.29 -16.02
C SER A 87 5.71 -4.56 -16.87
N GLN A 88 6.91 -5.09 -17.14
CA GLN A 88 7.04 -6.35 -17.88
C GLN A 88 6.47 -7.51 -17.09
N LYS A 89 6.81 -7.64 -15.80
CA LYS A 89 6.24 -8.70 -14.94
C LYS A 89 4.71 -8.64 -14.85
N LYS A 90 4.12 -7.43 -14.86
CA LYS A 90 2.67 -7.26 -14.91
C LYS A 90 2.09 -7.79 -16.21
N LYS A 91 2.75 -7.52 -17.35
CA LYS A 91 2.32 -8.06 -18.66
C LYS A 91 2.40 -9.57 -18.70
N ASP A 92 3.53 -10.14 -18.25
CA ASP A 92 3.72 -11.59 -18.21
C ASP A 92 2.65 -12.28 -17.34
N ALA A 93 2.27 -11.67 -16.22
CA ALA A 93 1.20 -12.18 -15.37
C ALA A 93 -0.19 -12.05 -16.01
N GLU A 94 -0.44 -10.95 -16.75
CA GLU A 94 -1.67 -10.73 -17.50
C GLU A 94 -1.83 -11.73 -18.66
N GLU A 95 -0.74 -12.04 -19.36
CA GLU A 95 -0.72 -13.06 -20.43
C GLU A 95 -1.06 -14.44 -19.86
N LYS A 96 -0.39 -14.86 -18.78
CA LYS A 96 -0.69 -16.13 -18.10
C LYS A 96 -2.13 -16.20 -17.60
N TYR A 97 -2.65 -15.10 -17.07
CA TYR A 97 -4.05 -15.03 -16.65
C TYR A 97 -5.00 -15.31 -17.82
N ASN A 98 -4.75 -14.69 -18.97
CA ASN A 98 -5.60 -14.85 -20.16
C ASN A 98 -5.50 -16.28 -20.74
N GLU A 99 -4.32 -16.89 -20.72
CA GLU A 99 -4.11 -18.30 -21.10
C GLU A 99 -4.92 -19.23 -20.20
N LEU A 100 -4.81 -19.11 -18.89
CA LEU A 100 -5.58 -19.91 -17.93
C LEU A 100 -7.08 -19.69 -18.04
N LEU A 101 -7.51 -18.45 -18.32
CA LEU A 101 -8.92 -18.14 -18.52
C LEU A 101 -9.49 -18.81 -19.77
N SER A 102 -8.71 -18.91 -20.85
CA SER A 102 -9.11 -19.61 -22.06
C SER A 102 -9.20 -21.14 -21.84
N LEU A 103 -8.24 -21.72 -21.16
CA LEU A 103 -8.26 -23.14 -20.78
C LEU A 103 -9.46 -23.49 -19.90
N LYS A 104 -9.84 -22.61 -18.97
CA LYS A 104 -11.05 -22.80 -18.15
C LYS A 104 -12.35 -22.80 -18.98
N LYS A 105 -12.40 -22.06 -20.09
CA LYS A 105 -13.58 -22.01 -20.97
C LYS A 105 -13.74 -23.23 -21.86
N ASP A 106 -12.61 -23.84 -22.27
CA ASP A 106 -12.60 -24.90 -23.27
C ASP A 106 -12.61 -26.32 -22.66
N GLY A 107 -12.38 -26.47 -21.35
CA GLY A 107 -12.22 -27.77 -20.69
C GLY A 107 -13.43 -28.22 -19.89
N LYS A 108 -13.75 -29.53 -20.00
CA LYS A 108 -14.55 -30.23 -18.96
C LYS A 108 -13.58 -30.58 -17.83
N MET A 109 -13.55 -29.74 -16.82
CA MET A 109 -12.69 -29.91 -15.64
C MET A 109 -13.49 -30.55 -14.50
N ASP A 110 -12.82 -31.26 -13.63
CA ASP A 110 -13.42 -31.68 -12.38
C ASP A 110 -13.47 -30.51 -11.38
N GLU A 111 -14.30 -30.66 -10.34
CA GLU A 111 -14.54 -29.60 -9.34
C GLU A 111 -13.27 -29.19 -8.58
N LEU A 112 -12.29 -30.08 -8.47
CA LEU A 112 -11.02 -29.85 -7.80
C LEU A 112 -10.06 -29.04 -8.68
N GLU A 113 -10.01 -29.36 -9.95
CA GLU A 113 -9.21 -28.63 -10.96
C GLU A 113 -9.77 -27.21 -11.15
N GLU A 114 -11.09 -27.06 -11.18
CA GLU A 114 -11.72 -25.75 -11.30
C GLU A 114 -11.37 -24.84 -10.12
N LYS A 115 -11.40 -25.35 -8.89
CA LYS A 115 -10.99 -24.61 -7.70
C LYS A 115 -9.51 -24.18 -7.72
N LYS A 116 -8.63 -25.07 -8.19
CA LYS A 116 -7.19 -24.75 -8.33
C LYS A 116 -6.95 -23.62 -9.32
N ILE A 117 -7.56 -23.72 -10.49
CA ILE A 117 -7.46 -22.70 -11.53
C ILE A 117 -8.04 -21.36 -11.05
N GLN A 118 -9.15 -21.39 -10.33
CA GLN A 118 -9.74 -20.18 -9.77
C GLN A 118 -8.79 -19.47 -8.80
N LEU A 119 -8.14 -20.20 -7.90
CA LEU A 119 -7.15 -19.66 -6.98
C LEU A 119 -5.93 -19.08 -7.70
N GLU A 120 -5.47 -19.75 -8.77
CA GLU A 120 -4.35 -19.28 -9.57
C GLU A 120 -4.71 -18.01 -10.36
N LEU A 121 -5.91 -17.95 -10.95
CA LEU A 121 -6.43 -16.77 -11.61
C LEU A 121 -6.50 -15.56 -10.65
N GLU A 122 -6.97 -15.76 -9.42
CA GLU A 122 -7.01 -14.70 -8.41
C GLU A 122 -5.60 -14.24 -8.01
N ALA A 123 -4.66 -15.18 -7.85
CA ALA A 123 -3.26 -14.86 -7.52
C ALA A 123 -2.57 -14.09 -8.65
N LEU A 124 -2.81 -14.46 -9.91
CA LEU A 124 -2.29 -13.75 -11.08
C LEU A 124 -2.91 -12.37 -11.20
N ARG A 125 -4.23 -12.25 -11.04
CA ARG A 125 -4.95 -10.96 -11.13
C ARG A 125 -4.36 -9.92 -10.20
N ARG A 126 -3.99 -10.29 -8.98
CA ARG A 126 -3.35 -9.38 -8.01
C ARG A 126 -1.99 -8.85 -8.48
N GLN A 127 -1.30 -9.57 -9.39
CA GLN A 127 0.04 -9.19 -9.84
C GLN A 127 0.05 -8.12 -10.93
N PHE A 128 -1.02 -7.98 -11.73
CA PHE A 128 -1.07 -7.00 -12.82
C PHE A 128 -2.06 -5.85 -12.62
N VAL A 129 -2.45 -5.61 -11.38
CA VAL A 129 -3.26 -4.44 -11.01
C VAL A 129 -2.58 -3.14 -11.48
N ARG A 130 -3.35 -2.27 -12.12
CA ARG A 130 -2.90 -0.97 -12.63
C ARG A 130 -3.75 0.13 -12.00
N LEU A 131 -3.13 0.92 -11.18
CA LEU A 131 -3.74 2.14 -10.64
C LEU A 131 -3.80 3.21 -11.74
N ARG A 132 -5.00 3.72 -12.03
CA ARG A 132 -5.25 4.76 -13.02
C ARG A 132 -5.38 6.12 -12.33
N ASN A 133 -5.16 7.19 -13.10
CA ASN A 133 -5.37 8.55 -12.57
C ASN A 133 -6.83 8.77 -12.12
N GLU A 134 -7.78 8.16 -12.82
CA GLU A 134 -9.21 8.22 -12.43
C GLU A 134 -9.47 7.61 -11.04
N ASP A 135 -8.78 6.52 -10.70
CA ASP A 135 -8.90 5.88 -9.39
C ASP A 135 -8.36 6.79 -8.28
N ILE A 136 -7.21 7.45 -8.55
CA ILE A 136 -6.61 8.42 -7.63
C ILE A 136 -7.54 9.63 -7.44
N MET A 137 -8.13 10.13 -8.51
CA MET A 137 -9.07 11.27 -8.45
C MET A 137 -10.30 10.93 -7.60
N LYS A 138 -10.91 9.77 -7.81
CA LYS A 138 -12.05 9.31 -6.99
C LYS A 138 -11.70 9.19 -5.51
N VAL A 139 -10.52 8.68 -5.20
CA VAL A 139 -10.04 8.58 -3.80
C VAL A 139 -9.85 9.98 -3.21
N LYS A 140 -9.32 10.94 -3.96
CA LYS A 140 -9.19 12.33 -3.50
C LYS A 140 -10.54 12.99 -3.28
N GLU A 141 -11.50 12.79 -4.19
CA GLU A 141 -12.88 13.25 -4.01
C GLU A 141 -13.53 12.69 -2.72
N LEU A 142 -13.29 11.41 -2.43
CA LEU A 142 -13.72 10.80 -1.16
C LEU A 142 -13.05 11.47 0.03
N MET A 143 -11.75 11.75 -0.05
CA MET A 143 -11.02 12.44 1.03
C MET A 143 -11.53 13.87 1.26
N ASP A 144 -11.80 14.60 0.18
CA ASP A 144 -12.39 15.93 0.23
C ASP A 144 -13.77 15.91 0.91
N ALA A 145 -14.63 14.95 0.52
CA ALA A 145 -15.95 14.77 1.13
C ALA A 145 -15.88 14.42 2.63
N TYR A 146 -14.82 13.73 3.05
CA TYR A 146 -14.55 13.38 4.46
C TYR A 146 -13.83 14.47 5.26
N GLY A 147 -13.37 15.53 4.61
CA GLY A 147 -12.53 16.56 5.22
C GLY A 147 -11.20 16.00 5.71
N VAL A 148 -10.56 15.16 4.90
CA VAL A 148 -9.26 14.55 5.20
C VAL A 148 -8.16 15.24 4.41
N ILE A 149 -7.07 15.55 5.07
CA ILE A 149 -5.93 16.25 4.47
C ILE A 149 -5.11 15.27 3.63
N TYR A 150 -4.76 15.66 2.41
CA TYR A 150 -3.80 14.93 1.58
C TYR A 150 -2.85 15.87 0.84
N TYR A 151 -1.72 15.34 0.41
CA TYR A 151 -0.71 16.05 -0.38
C TYR A 151 -0.20 15.17 -1.50
N ASP A 152 0.16 15.80 -2.61
CA ASP A 152 0.93 15.18 -3.68
C ASP A 152 2.41 15.44 -3.44
N ALA A 153 3.20 14.39 -3.29
CA ALA A 153 4.64 14.54 -3.19
C ALA A 153 5.21 15.00 -4.55
N PRO A 154 6.28 15.81 -4.58
CA PRO A 154 6.94 16.17 -5.82
C PRO A 154 7.53 14.95 -6.55
N TYR A 155 7.95 13.94 -5.79
CA TYR A 155 8.50 12.67 -6.25
C TYR A 155 7.82 11.52 -5.51
N GLU A 156 8.52 10.81 -4.64
CA GLU A 156 7.98 9.68 -3.88
C GLU A 156 7.34 10.14 -2.58
N ALA A 157 6.29 9.46 -2.18
CA ALA A 157 5.58 9.73 -0.93
C ALA A 157 6.49 9.53 0.29
N ASP A 158 7.42 8.59 0.20
CA ASP A 158 8.35 8.22 1.28
C ASP A 158 9.10 9.42 1.84
N ASP A 159 9.71 10.23 0.98
CA ASP A 159 10.49 11.40 1.38
C ASP A 159 9.63 12.42 2.13
N LEU A 160 8.42 12.66 1.64
CA LEU A 160 7.51 13.62 2.26
C LEU A 160 6.95 13.07 3.57
N CYS A 161 6.62 11.79 3.66
CA CYS A 161 6.22 11.13 4.90
C CYS A 161 7.31 11.26 5.98
N VAL A 162 8.55 10.98 5.62
CA VAL A 162 9.69 11.12 6.53
C VAL A 162 9.89 12.55 6.97
N TYR A 163 9.77 13.52 6.06
CA TYR A 163 9.84 14.94 6.38
C TYR A 163 8.79 15.35 7.41
N PHE A 164 7.52 14.93 7.26
CA PHE A 164 6.45 15.23 8.21
C PHE A 164 6.75 14.70 9.61
N VAL A 165 7.32 13.50 9.72
CA VAL A 165 7.68 12.92 11.02
C VAL A 165 8.89 13.61 11.64
N LYS A 166 9.94 13.88 10.85
CA LYS A 166 11.17 14.55 11.33
C LYS A 166 10.93 15.99 11.76
N SER A 167 10.07 16.71 11.06
CA SER A 167 9.72 18.10 11.40
C SER A 167 8.73 18.23 12.56
N GLY A 168 8.20 17.09 13.06
CA GLY A 168 7.20 17.10 14.12
C GLY A 168 5.79 17.46 13.67
N MET A 169 5.55 17.63 12.36
CA MET A 169 4.21 17.87 11.81
C MET A 169 3.31 16.64 11.90
N ALA A 170 3.91 15.44 11.92
CA ALA A 170 3.21 14.19 12.20
C ALA A 170 3.92 13.41 13.32
N TYR A 171 3.14 12.65 14.09
CA TYR A 171 3.66 11.82 15.18
C TYR A 171 4.38 10.57 14.66
N ALA A 172 3.86 9.94 13.62
CA ALA A 172 4.35 8.71 13.05
C ALA A 172 3.94 8.61 11.56
N CYS A 173 4.59 7.70 10.84
CA CYS A 173 4.20 7.32 9.49
C CYS A 173 3.57 5.92 9.49
N ILE A 174 2.47 5.74 8.74
CA ILE A 174 1.91 4.44 8.39
C ILE A 174 2.48 4.06 7.01
N SER A 175 3.31 3.06 6.96
CA SER A 175 3.81 2.43 5.74
C SER A 175 4.35 1.03 6.03
N ASP A 176 4.15 0.10 5.12
CA ASP A 176 4.75 -1.23 5.20
C ASP A 176 6.16 -1.29 4.61
N ASP A 177 6.62 -0.21 3.97
CA ASP A 177 7.98 -0.14 3.44
C ASP A 177 9.00 0.05 4.59
N MET A 178 9.99 -0.85 4.61
CA MET A 178 11.09 -0.80 5.58
C MET A 178 12.12 0.30 5.26
N ASP A 179 12.12 0.80 4.03
CA ASP A 179 13.05 1.84 3.61
C ASP A 179 12.78 3.17 4.34
N MET A 180 11.58 3.35 4.91
CA MET A 180 11.24 4.47 5.80
C MET A 180 12.26 4.66 6.93
N PHE A 181 12.78 3.56 7.51
CA PHE A 181 13.79 3.63 8.56
C PHE A 181 15.14 4.12 8.03
N LEU A 182 15.48 3.80 6.79
CA LEU A 182 16.73 4.25 6.16
C LEU A 182 16.71 5.74 5.86
N TYR A 183 15.55 6.26 5.48
CA TYR A 183 15.34 7.71 5.32
C TYR A 183 15.27 8.44 6.66
N GLY A 184 15.30 7.70 7.77
CA GLY A 184 15.37 8.22 9.13
C GLY A 184 14.01 8.57 9.72
N CYS A 185 12.93 7.89 9.31
CA CYS A 185 11.66 7.97 9.98
C CYS A 185 11.77 7.37 11.39
N SER A 186 11.54 8.18 12.41
CA SER A 186 11.73 7.76 13.80
C SER A 186 10.64 6.86 14.35
N LYS A 187 9.44 6.90 13.76
CA LYS A 187 8.26 6.11 14.17
C LYS A 187 7.48 5.67 12.96
N VAL A 188 7.43 4.37 12.75
CA VAL A 188 6.68 3.74 11.64
C VAL A 188 5.67 2.75 12.23
N LEU A 189 4.43 2.90 11.85
CA LEU A 189 3.33 1.99 12.16
C LEU A 189 3.13 1.05 10.98
N ARG A 190 3.05 -0.24 11.25
CA ARG A 190 2.97 -1.29 10.24
C ARG A 190 1.91 -2.31 10.61
N TYR A 191 1.44 -3.05 9.61
CA TYR A 191 0.50 -4.14 9.81
C TYR A 191 -0.77 -3.69 10.56
N LEU A 192 -1.45 -2.71 9.98
CA LEU A 192 -2.79 -2.35 10.43
C LEU A 192 -3.76 -3.49 10.09
N SER A 193 -4.14 -4.26 11.08
CA SER A 193 -5.07 -5.39 10.97
C SER A 193 -6.24 -5.21 11.93
#